data_4a1b44f98d7befe0307ae2b5679ec0d8
#
_entry.id   4a1b44f98d7befe0307ae2b5679ec0d8
#
_cell.length_a   1.000
_cell.length_b   1.000
_cell.length_c   1.000
_cell.angle_alpha   90.00
_cell.angle_beta   90.00
_cell.angle_gamma   90.00
#
_symmetry.space_group_name_H-M   'P 1'
#
loop_
_entity.id
_entity.type
_entity.pdbx_description
1 polymer ?
#
loop_
_entity_poly.entity_id
_entity_poly.type
_entity_poly.pdbx_seq_one_letter_code
_entity_poly.pdbx_strand_id
1 'polypeptide(L)'
;MIDGVIDGVIQDLRKRSKNSVYLTDPAAWASDVLGKTMWSKQAEIGQSLVDHTHTAVVSCNGAGKSAVAGILGAWWIAVHDPYEVALICSAPTYPQIARVLFRELKDNHKLAAINGFSLPGHINQSEEWKLDDEYGTLIGFGRRPADTDIVSAFQGIHRRYVFVVLDEAGGIPADLYTAAEAVTTTADSRVLAIGNPDRRGTEFHRIMREDETWNKIKISAFDTPNFTGEKVPDDLKPLLIQPAWVERQKVAWGIDSARYRSKILAEFPEEDDTTFFSQQAIDKAIDCEVEEDMNIPVVLGVDLARFGDDDSVVYSNRGGRLRHMATWSKANAVESANRVHEMAVALGASEVRVDATGLGAPVVDMLATMCEGKYVVISVIGSAASPDNMRWLNARACGYDSLREGMIMGRIDLDLADKDLLDEMMAIKYKFSAKGSIQIESKDDMRARGMKSPDRLDAAMYAGLDMSKLLNSPFGNSKPGDKLLVDANMMDSIYPFYSDWTW
;
A
#
# COMPACT_ATOMS: atom_id res chain seq x y z
N MET A 1 41.38 43.59 -17.09
CA MET A 1 39.96 43.86 -16.76
C MET A 1 39.02 43.49 -17.93
N ILE A 2 39.32 43.85 -19.17
CA ILE A 2 38.48 43.47 -20.35
C ILE A 2 38.55 42.00 -20.64
N ASP A 3 39.70 41.35 -20.55
CA ASP A 3 39.86 39.91 -20.82
C ASP A 3 39.05 39.04 -19.87
N GLY A 4 38.99 39.39 -18.58
CA GLY A 4 38.19 38.65 -17.58
C GLY A 4 36.67 38.77 -17.80
N VAL A 5 36.22 39.91 -18.38
CA VAL A 5 34.81 40.10 -18.74
C VAL A 5 34.48 39.31 -20.00
N ILE A 6 35.39 39.27 -20.98
CA ILE A 6 35.23 38.50 -22.21
C ILE A 6 35.22 37.00 -21.90
N ASP A 7 36.13 36.52 -21.05
CA ASP A 7 36.17 35.11 -20.63
C ASP A 7 34.90 34.74 -19.85
N GLY A 8 34.38 35.60 -18.99
CA GLY A 8 33.11 35.41 -18.30
C GLY A 8 31.92 35.33 -19.26
N VAL A 9 31.85 36.20 -20.26
CA VAL A 9 30.80 36.17 -21.29
C VAL A 9 30.91 34.94 -22.17
N ILE A 10 32.13 34.52 -22.56
CA ILE A 10 32.34 33.30 -23.34
C ILE A 10 31.94 32.06 -22.53
N GLN A 11 32.27 32.00 -21.23
CA GLN A 11 31.82 30.91 -20.35
C GLN A 11 30.31 30.92 -20.19
N ASP A 12 29.67 32.05 -20.03
CA ASP A 12 28.21 32.17 -19.92
C ASP A 12 27.52 31.73 -21.24
N LEU A 13 28.03 32.18 -22.38
CA LEU A 13 27.54 31.74 -23.69
C LEU A 13 27.73 30.24 -23.94
N ARG A 14 28.86 29.68 -23.51
CA ARG A 14 29.10 28.21 -23.59
C ARG A 14 28.16 27.43 -22.66
N LYS A 15 27.89 27.97 -21.47
CA LYS A 15 26.94 27.39 -20.50
C LYS A 15 25.52 27.44 -21.06
N ARG A 16 25.09 28.57 -21.64
CA ARG A 16 23.78 28.70 -22.32
C ARG A 16 23.66 27.79 -23.53
N SER A 17 24.71 27.66 -24.34
CA SER A 17 24.73 26.71 -25.48
C SER A 17 24.64 25.25 -25.04
N LYS A 18 25.35 24.86 -23.97
CA LYS A 18 25.23 23.49 -23.42
C LYS A 18 23.84 23.23 -22.82
N ASN A 19 23.27 24.22 -22.11
CA ASN A 19 21.93 24.05 -21.57
C ASN A 19 20.86 23.96 -22.66
N SER A 20 21.07 24.56 -23.83
CA SER A 20 20.12 24.49 -24.94
C SER A 20 19.95 23.05 -25.49
N VAL A 21 20.99 22.24 -25.45
CA VAL A 21 20.94 20.83 -25.87
C VAL A 21 20.10 20.00 -24.91
N TYR A 22 20.23 20.26 -23.61
CA TYR A 22 19.51 19.48 -22.58
C TYR A 22 18.07 19.94 -22.37
N LEU A 23 17.66 21.09 -22.88
CA LEU A 23 16.26 21.56 -22.81
C LEU A 23 15.28 20.58 -23.46
N THR A 24 15.72 19.88 -24.51
CA THR A 24 14.89 18.95 -25.27
C THR A 24 15.28 17.48 -25.08
N ASP A 25 16.29 17.21 -24.25
CA ASP A 25 16.76 15.82 -23.99
C ASP A 25 17.09 15.61 -22.50
N PRO A 26 16.06 15.37 -21.67
CA PRO A 26 16.25 15.06 -20.24
C PRO A 26 17.06 13.80 -19.98
N ALA A 27 16.99 12.80 -20.90
CA ALA A 27 17.72 11.55 -20.75
C ALA A 27 19.23 11.75 -20.97
N ALA A 28 19.63 12.51 -21.99
CA ALA A 28 21.02 12.89 -22.18
C ALA A 28 21.55 13.72 -20.99
N TRP A 29 20.75 14.65 -20.47
CA TRP A 29 21.13 15.39 -19.28
C TRP A 29 21.36 14.47 -18.05
N ALA A 30 20.46 13.52 -17.82
CA ALA A 30 20.61 12.56 -16.72
C ALA A 30 21.88 11.73 -16.85
N SER A 31 22.20 11.27 -18.08
CA SER A 31 23.41 10.50 -18.39
C SER A 31 24.68 11.35 -18.17
N ASP A 32 24.74 12.53 -18.78
CA ASP A 32 25.96 13.33 -18.81
C ASP A 32 26.24 14.04 -17.47
N VAL A 33 25.17 14.54 -16.80
CA VAL A 33 25.31 15.34 -15.59
C VAL A 33 25.27 14.48 -14.33
N LEU A 34 24.34 13.50 -14.28
CA LEU A 34 24.16 12.67 -13.08
C LEU A 34 24.88 11.31 -13.19
N GLY A 35 25.31 10.90 -14.40
CA GLY A 35 25.77 9.53 -14.66
C GLY A 35 24.67 8.49 -14.48
N LYS A 36 23.39 8.90 -14.57
CA LYS A 36 22.23 8.02 -14.41
C LYS A 36 21.59 7.68 -15.74
N THR A 37 21.32 6.40 -15.97
CA THR A 37 20.58 5.94 -17.15
C THR A 37 19.08 5.99 -16.89
N MET A 38 18.36 6.71 -17.72
CA MET A 38 16.89 6.60 -17.81
C MET A 38 16.58 5.49 -18.83
N TRP A 39 15.95 4.40 -18.37
CA TRP A 39 15.49 3.36 -19.30
C TRP A 39 14.28 3.84 -20.12
N SER A 40 13.92 3.12 -21.17
CA SER A 40 13.04 3.60 -22.25
C SER A 40 11.76 4.31 -21.76
N LYS A 41 11.02 3.73 -20.80
CA LYS A 41 9.81 4.37 -20.26
C LYS A 41 10.09 5.58 -19.37
N GLN A 42 11.22 5.61 -18.69
CA GLN A 42 11.62 6.82 -17.95
C GLN A 42 12.02 7.95 -18.91
N ALA A 43 12.71 7.61 -20.01
CA ALA A 43 13.03 8.57 -21.06
C ALA A 43 11.75 9.08 -21.76
N GLU A 44 10.74 8.22 -21.97
CA GLU A 44 9.41 8.60 -22.47
C GLU A 44 8.71 9.62 -21.56
N ILE A 45 8.80 9.47 -20.23
CA ILE A 45 8.28 10.46 -19.29
C ILE A 45 9.02 11.80 -19.45
N GLY A 46 10.35 11.75 -19.55
CA GLY A 46 11.17 12.97 -19.76
C GLY A 46 10.80 13.66 -21.05
N GLN A 47 10.66 12.93 -22.15
CA GLN A 47 10.26 13.49 -23.45
C GLN A 47 8.84 14.06 -23.39
N SER A 48 7.94 13.40 -22.68
CA SER A 48 6.58 13.92 -22.48
C SER A 48 6.57 15.30 -21.82
N LEU A 49 7.45 15.57 -20.85
CA LEU A 49 7.56 16.91 -20.25
C LEU A 49 8.14 17.96 -21.20
N VAL A 50 8.90 17.55 -22.21
CA VAL A 50 9.34 18.47 -23.28
C VAL A 50 8.16 18.85 -24.17
N ASP A 51 7.38 17.85 -24.59
CA ASP A 51 6.37 17.99 -25.64
C ASP A 51 4.98 18.41 -25.12
N HIS A 52 4.67 18.11 -23.85
CA HIS A 52 3.34 18.33 -23.26
C HIS A 52 3.42 19.12 -21.95
N THR A 53 2.41 19.94 -21.70
CA THR A 53 2.27 20.68 -20.43
C THR A 53 1.88 19.79 -19.26
N HIS A 54 1.12 18.72 -19.53
CA HIS A 54 0.59 17.80 -18.51
C HIS A 54 0.92 16.36 -18.86
N THR A 55 1.52 15.64 -17.93
CA THR A 55 1.88 14.21 -18.06
C THR A 55 1.34 13.44 -16.88
N ALA A 56 0.55 12.39 -17.16
CA ALA A 56 0.04 11.47 -16.17
C ALA A 56 0.62 10.07 -16.39
N VAL A 57 1.17 9.46 -15.34
CA VAL A 57 1.87 8.18 -15.42
C VAL A 57 1.30 7.20 -14.42
N VAL A 58 0.60 6.17 -14.89
CA VAL A 58 0.28 5.00 -14.06
C VAL A 58 1.40 3.99 -14.16
N SER A 59 1.85 3.47 -13.03
CA SER A 59 3.01 2.61 -13.00
C SER A 59 2.88 1.48 -11.97
N CYS A 60 3.51 0.34 -12.27
CA CYS A 60 3.68 -0.77 -11.34
C CYS A 60 4.60 -0.39 -10.17
N ASN A 61 4.71 -1.30 -9.19
CA ASN A 61 5.72 -1.19 -8.14
C ASN A 61 7.12 -1.43 -8.71
N GLY A 62 8.13 -0.72 -8.16
CA GLY A 62 9.52 -0.95 -8.51
C GLY A 62 9.91 -0.56 -9.94
N ALA A 63 9.15 0.33 -10.61
CA ALA A 63 9.52 0.90 -11.92
C ALA A 63 10.45 2.13 -11.81
N GLY A 64 10.77 2.58 -10.60
CA GLY A 64 11.61 3.76 -10.38
C GLY A 64 10.88 5.09 -10.52
N LYS A 65 9.59 5.17 -10.14
CA LYS A 65 8.76 6.38 -10.17
C LYS A 65 9.42 7.60 -9.54
N SER A 66 9.73 7.49 -8.26
CA SER A 66 10.29 8.60 -7.50
C SER A 66 11.71 8.97 -7.95
N ALA A 67 12.49 7.98 -8.43
CA ALA A 67 13.81 8.24 -9.01
C ALA A 67 13.71 9.09 -10.26
N VAL A 68 12.81 8.75 -11.22
CA VAL A 68 12.62 9.56 -12.43
C VAL A 68 12.06 10.94 -12.12
N ALA A 69 11.12 11.05 -11.17
CA ALA A 69 10.59 12.33 -10.71
C ALA A 69 11.69 13.24 -10.12
N GLY A 70 12.59 12.66 -9.31
CA GLY A 70 13.74 13.37 -8.77
C GLY A 70 14.77 13.77 -9.83
N ILE A 71 15.02 12.94 -10.85
CA ILE A 71 15.89 13.28 -12.00
C ILE A 71 15.28 14.45 -12.77
N LEU A 72 13.99 14.37 -13.11
CA LEU A 72 13.31 15.40 -13.90
C LEU A 72 13.14 16.72 -13.14
N GLY A 73 12.94 16.67 -11.80
CA GLY A 73 12.95 17.86 -10.95
C GLY A 73 14.31 18.57 -10.94
N ALA A 74 15.41 17.80 -10.83
CA ALA A 74 16.76 18.35 -10.87
C ALA A 74 17.11 18.88 -12.28
N TRP A 75 16.72 18.15 -13.33
CA TRP A 75 16.84 18.60 -14.72
C TRP A 75 16.14 19.94 -14.95
N TRP A 76 14.89 20.08 -14.49
CA TRP A 76 14.10 21.30 -14.66
C TRP A 76 14.78 22.52 -14.07
N ILE A 77 15.29 22.40 -12.84
CA ILE A 77 16.06 23.49 -12.19
C ILE A 77 17.37 23.79 -12.94
N ALA A 78 18.04 22.76 -13.50
CA ALA A 78 19.33 22.91 -14.15
C ALA A 78 19.27 23.63 -15.50
N VAL A 79 18.18 23.44 -16.27
CA VAL A 79 18.09 23.92 -17.67
C VAL A 79 17.41 25.27 -17.81
N HIS A 80 16.69 25.72 -16.78
CA HIS A 80 16.01 27.04 -16.79
C HIS A 80 16.73 28.09 -15.98
N ASP A 81 16.36 29.36 -16.19
CA ASP A 81 16.89 30.48 -15.42
C ASP A 81 16.51 30.30 -13.94
N PRO A 82 17.50 30.31 -13.01
CA PRO A 82 17.23 30.05 -11.60
C PRO A 82 16.31 31.11 -10.94
N TYR A 83 16.21 32.30 -11.50
CA TYR A 83 15.31 33.36 -10.99
C TYR A 83 13.88 33.27 -11.57
N GLU A 84 13.70 32.53 -12.65
CA GLU A 84 12.39 32.33 -13.31
C GLU A 84 11.84 30.90 -13.14
N VAL A 85 12.57 30.02 -12.47
CA VAL A 85 12.17 28.62 -12.27
C VAL A 85 11.53 28.38 -10.89
N ALA A 86 10.57 27.47 -10.82
CA ALA A 86 10.06 26.90 -9.56
C ALA A 86 9.77 25.41 -9.72
N LEU A 87 10.20 24.61 -8.73
CA LEU A 87 9.87 23.20 -8.58
C LEU A 87 8.97 23.03 -7.35
N ILE A 88 7.78 22.47 -7.55
CA ILE A 88 6.82 22.22 -6.48
C ILE A 88 6.60 20.72 -6.40
N CYS A 89 6.87 20.13 -5.23
CA CYS A 89 6.71 18.69 -4.98
C CYS A 89 5.59 18.45 -3.99
N SER A 90 4.67 17.56 -4.32
CA SER A 90 3.62 17.12 -3.42
C SER A 90 3.40 15.61 -3.44
N ALA A 91 2.92 15.08 -2.33
CA ALA A 91 2.52 13.69 -2.17
C ALA A 91 1.46 13.59 -1.04
N PRO A 92 0.72 12.46 -0.91
CA PRO A 92 -0.31 12.30 0.10
C PRO A 92 0.20 12.50 1.54
N THR A 93 1.46 12.20 1.81
CA THR A 93 2.05 12.33 3.15
C THR A 93 3.38 13.08 3.10
N TYR A 94 3.67 13.87 4.16
CA TYR A 94 4.94 14.57 4.27
C TYR A 94 6.18 13.65 4.28
N PRO A 95 6.18 12.46 4.93
CA PRO A 95 7.29 11.53 4.81
C PRO A 95 7.60 11.06 3.37
N GLN A 96 6.60 10.97 2.49
CA GLN A 96 6.82 10.66 1.07
C GLN A 96 7.56 11.80 0.37
N ILE A 97 7.19 13.03 0.64
CA ILE A 97 7.90 14.22 0.11
C ILE A 97 9.35 14.22 0.63
N ALA A 98 9.54 14.20 1.94
CA ALA A 98 10.83 14.41 2.57
C ALA A 98 11.80 13.24 2.36
N ARG A 99 11.34 12.01 2.61
CA ARG A 99 12.20 10.82 2.66
C ARG A 99 12.34 10.10 1.33
N VAL A 100 11.48 10.39 0.38
CA VAL A 100 11.51 9.77 -0.94
C VAL A 100 11.92 10.80 -1.99
N LEU A 101 11.05 11.75 -2.32
CA LEU A 101 11.28 12.65 -3.44
C LEU A 101 12.43 13.64 -3.19
N PHE A 102 12.44 14.31 -2.02
CA PHE A 102 13.54 15.25 -1.69
C PHE A 102 14.87 14.54 -1.41
N ARG A 103 14.86 13.28 -0.98
CA ARG A 103 16.08 12.47 -0.93
C ARG A 103 16.67 12.30 -2.35
N GLU A 104 15.84 11.94 -3.33
CA GLU A 104 16.30 11.80 -4.73
C GLU A 104 16.85 13.13 -5.27
N LEU A 105 16.18 14.25 -4.98
CA LEU A 105 16.67 15.58 -5.37
C LEU A 105 18.03 15.93 -4.74
N LYS A 106 18.18 15.66 -3.42
CA LYS A 106 19.44 15.88 -2.69
C LYS A 106 20.57 14.99 -3.24
N ASP A 107 20.27 13.72 -3.54
CA ASP A 107 21.24 12.79 -4.09
C ASP A 107 21.64 13.19 -5.51
N ASN A 108 20.70 13.64 -6.35
CA ASN A 108 20.98 14.16 -7.69
C ASN A 108 21.82 15.44 -7.65
N HIS A 109 21.52 16.36 -6.70
CA HIS A 109 22.32 17.58 -6.50
C HIS A 109 23.78 17.25 -6.17
N LYS A 110 24.00 16.26 -5.28
CA LYS A 110 25.37 15.80 -4.92
C LYS A 110 26.07 15.09 -6.08
N LEU A 111 25.34 14.23 -6.82
CA LEU A 111 25.92 13.52 -7.97
C LEU A 111 26.36 14.47 -9.07
N ALA A 112 25.58 15.51 -9.36
CA ALA A 112 25.98 16.54 -10.30
C ALA A 112 27.31 17.18 -9.86
N ALA A 113 27.46 17.54 -8.59
CA ALA A 113 28.71 18.12 -8.05
C ALA A 113 29.90 17.15 -8.14
N ILE A 114 29.69 15.87 -7.83
CA ILE A 114 30.73 14.83 -7.96
C ILE A 114 31.18 14.67 -9.41
N ASN A 115 30.27 14.78 -10.37
CA ASN A 115 30.56 14.70 -11.80
C ASN A 115 31.08 16.01 -12.42
N GLY A 116 31.33 17.03 -11.57
CA GLY A 116 31.89 18.31 -12.01
C GLY A 116 30.88 19.32 -12.54
N PHE A 117 29.57 19.09 -12.32
CA PHE A 117 28.52 20.02 -12.68
C PHE A 117 27.98 20.71 -11.42
N SER A 118 27.69 22.01 -11.52
CA SER A 118 27.12 22.78 -10.41
C SER A 118 25.65 23.07 -10.71
N LEU A 119 24.75 22.49 -9.92
CA LEU A 119 23.35 22.91 -9.88
C LEU A 119 23.20 24.18 -9.04
N PRO A 120 22.24 25.08 -9.34
CA PRO A 120 22.10 26.34 -8.62
C PRO A 120 21.70 26.13 -7.16
N GLY A 121 22.35 26.83 -6.23
CA GLY A 121 22.00 26.85 -4.83
C GLY A 121 22.17 25.56 -4.07
N HIS A 122 21.40 25.37 -2.99
CA HIS A 122 21.46 24.21 -2.11
C HIS A 122 20.05 23.77 -1.67
N ILE A 123 19.94 22.50 -1.25
CA ILE A 123 18.70 21.92 -0.69
C ILE A 123 18.88 21.73 0.81
N ASN A 124 18.05 22.40 1.61
CA ASN A 124 18.12 22.35 3.07
C ASN A 124 17.40 21.12 3.68
N GLN A 125 17.36 21.04 5.00
CA GLN A 125 16.72 19.93 5.71
C GLN A 125 15.18 20.02 5.77
N SER A 126 14.64 21.24 5.53
CA SER A 126 13.20 21.49 5.52
C SER A 126 12.57 21.38 4.12
N GLU A 127 13.18 20.58 3.24
CA GLU A 127 12.70 20.30 1.88
C GLU A 127 12.48 21.59 1.05
N GLU A 128 13.44 22.52 1.15
CA GLU A 128 13.50 23.72 0.36
C GLU A 128 14.81 23.77 -0.43
N TRP A 129 14.70 24.12 -1.72
CA TRP A 129 15.83 24.37 -2.60
C TRP A 129 15.96 25.88 -2.80
N LYS A 130 17.07 26.44 -2.33
CA LYS A 130 17.32 27.89 -2.31
C LYS A 130 18.57 28.26 -3.09
N LEU A 131 18.56 29.40 -3.72
CA LEU A 131 19.76 30.02 -4.29
C LEU A 131 20.69 30.52 -3.17
N ASP A 132 21.98 30.53 -3.45
CA ASP A 132 23.01 31.11 -2.56
C ASP A 132 23.16 32.61 -2.79
N ASP A 133 22.02 33.31 -3.00
CA ASP A 133 21.96 34.76 -3.13
C ASP A 133 21.67 35.42 -1.77
N GLU A 134 21.74 36.78 -1.73
CA GLU A 134 21.51 37.57 -0.52
C GLU A 134 20.15 37.28 0.15
N TYR A 135 19.13 36.88 -0.63
CA TYR A 135 17.75 36.69 -0.18
C TYR A 135 17.41 35.22 0.09
N GLY A 136 18.30 34.28 -0.27
CA GLY A 136 17.98 32.83 -0.22
C GLY A 136 16.76 32.49 -1.07
N THR A 137 16.75 32.98 -2.32
CA THR A 137 15.60 32.86 -3.23
C THR A 137 15.16 31.43 -3.37
N LEU A 138 13.89 31.16 -3.03
CA LEU A 138 13.29 29.82 -3.07
C LEU A 138 12.97 29.45 -4.53
N ILE A 139 13.56 28.33 -4.99
CA ILE A 139 13.39 27.79 -6.35
C ILE A 139 12.79 26.38 -6.37
N GLY A 140 12.71 25.72 -5.21
CA GLY A 140 12.04 24.42 -5.08
C GLY A 140 11.58 24.16 -3.66
N PHE A 141 10.44 23.50 -3.47
CA PHE A 141 9.93 23.15 -2.15
C PHE A 141 8.94 22.00 -2.19
N GLY A 142 8.84 21.32 -1.03
CA GLY A 142 7.84 20.28 -0.77
C GLY A 142 6.68 20.83 0.05
N ARG A 143 5.47 20.54 -0.38
CA ARG A 143 4.24 20.91 0.36
C ARG A 143 3.30 19.72 0.46
N ARG A 144 2.81 19.47 1.66
CA ARG A 144 1.66 18.62 1.88
C ARG A 144 0.41 19.51 1.92
N PRO A 145 -0.71 19.11 1.31
CA PRO A 145 -1.98 19.80 1.54
C PRO A 145 -2.32 19.73 3.03
N ALA A 146 -2.49 20.89 3.67
CA ALA A 146 -3.14 20.93 4.98
C ALA A 146 -4.64 20.73 4.75
N ASP A 147 -5.31 19.96 5.61
CA ASP A 147 -6.73 19.64 5.48
C ASP A 147 -7.67 20.87 5.44
N THR A 148 -7.16 22.07 5.72
CA THR A 148 -7.95 23.29 5.85
C THR A 148 -7.62 24.39 4.82
N ASP A 149 -6.52 24.29 4.04
CA ASP A 149 -6.11 25.38 3.13
C ASP A 149 -5.19 24.90 1.99
N ILE A 150 -5.74 24.04 1.13
CA ILE A 150 -5.01 23.38 0.03
C ILE A 150 -4.60 24.42 -1.04
N VAL A 151 -5.48 25.38 -1.33
CA VAL A 151 -5.27 26.37 -2.39
C VAL A 151 -4.16 27.37 -2.02
N SER A 152 -4.03 27.74 -0.73
CA SER A 152 -2.98 28.66 -0.27
C SER A 152 -1.58 28.06 -0.31
N ALA A 153 -1.46 26.72 -0.35
CA ALA A 153 -0.17 26.02 -0.38
C ALA A 153 0.69 26.39 -1.60
N PHE A 154 0.05 26.81 -2.70
CA PHE A 154 0.72 27.22 -3.95
C PHE A 154 0.53 28.70 -4.29
N GLN A 155 -0.21 29.47 -3.48
CA GLN A 155 -0.43 30.89 -3.75
C GLN A 155 0.88 31.71 -3.67
N GLY A 156 0.99 32.70 -4.56
CA GLY A 156 2.14 33.64 -4.60
C GLY A 156 3.32 33.15 -5.43
N ILE A 157 3.22 32.00 -6.10
CA ILE A 157 4.26 31.54 -7.00
C ILE A 157 3.96 32.02 -8.41
N HIS A 158 4.69 33.07 -8.81
CA HIS A 158 4.63 33.63 -10.16
C HIS A 158 6.01 33.53 -10.79
N ARG A 159 6.27 32.37 -11.44
CA ARG A 159 7.49 32.11 -12.18
C ARG A 159 7.12 31.70 -13.60
N ARG A 160 8.03 31.92 -14.54
CA ARG A 160 7.83 31.53 -15.94
C ARG A 160 7.84 30.03 -16.11
N TYR A 161 8.80 29.34 -15.45
CA TYR A 161 9.04 27.91 -15.58
C TYR A 161 8.64 27.18 -14.30
N VAL A 162 7.36 26.88 -14.15
CA VAL A 162 6.86 26.13 -12.99
C VAL A 162 6.76 24.65 -13.33
N PHE A 163 7.34 23.80 -12.49
CA PHE A 163 7.18 22.34 -12.58
C PHE A 163 6.55 21.80 -11.30
N VAL A 164 5.37 21.22 -11.42
CA VAL A 164 4.66 20.58 -10.31
C VAL A 164 4.80 19.09 -10.45
N VAL A 165 5.30 18.42 -9.40
CA VAL A 165 5.39 16.97 -9.29
C VAL A 165 4.40 16.48 -8.24
N LEU A 166 3.45 15.67 -8.65
CA LEU A 166 2.46 14.99 -7.82
C LEU A 166 2.82 13.51 -7.73
N ASP A 167 3.62 13.14 -6.70
CA ASP A 167 4.04 11.75 -6.48
C ASP A 167 2.96 10.98 -5.69
N GLU A 168 2.81 9.69 -5.94
CA GLU A 168 1.71 8.85 -5.44
C GLU A 168 0.33 9.47 -5.75
N ALA A 169 0.17 9.92 -6.98
CA ALA A 169 -0.91 10.74 -7.50
C ALA A 169 -2.33 10.21 -7.20
N GLY A 170 -2.51 8.89 -7.11
CA GLY A 170 -3.79 8.26 -6.74
C GLY A 170 -4.26 8.55 -5.33
N GLY A 171 -3.38 9.02 -4.44
CA GLY A 171 -3.71 9.41 -3.07
C GLY A 171 -3.87 10.93 -2.86
N ILE A 172 -3.68 11.74 -3.91
CA ILE A 172 -3.74 13.20 -3.83
C ILE A 172 -5.19 13.67 -3.99
N PRO A 173 -5.69 14.58 -3.11
CA PRO A 173 -7.01 15.18 -3.23
C PRO A 173 -7.20 15.99 -4.52
N ALA A 174 -8.42 16.03 -5.07
CA ALA A 174 -8.76 16.76 -6.30
C ALA A 174 -8.42 18.27 -6.23
N ASP A 175 -8.62 18.89 -5.07
CA ASP A 175 -8.33 20.30 -4.84
C ASP A 175 -6.84 20.65 -5.06
N LEU A 176 -5.93 19.68 -4.85
CA LEU A 176 -4.52 19.89 -5.09
C LEU A 176 -4.17 19.88 -6.58
N TYR A 177 -4.88 19.08 -7.37
CA TYR A 177 -4.77 19.15 -8.84
C TYR A 177 -5.24 20.53 -9.33
N THR A 178 -6.36 21.02 -8.80
CA THR A 178 -6.85 22.40 -9.09
C THR A 178 -5.82 23.45 -8.69
N ALA A 179 -5.17 23.31 -7.56
CA ALA A 179 -4.12 24.21 -7.11
C ALA A 179 -2.86 24.15 -8.01
N ALA A 180 -2.50 22.96 -8.50
CA ALA A 180 -1.42 22.77 -9.47
C ALA A 180 -1.73 23.50 -10.79
N GLU A 181 -2.95 23.35 -11.31
CA GLU A 181 -3.42 24.08 -12.50
C GLU A 181 -3.33 25.60 -12.31
N ALA A 182 -3.69 26.11 -11.14
CA ALA A 182 -3.69 27.54 -10.86
C ALA A 182 -2.28 28.18 -10.92
N VAL A 183 -1.22 27.42 -10.69
CA VAL A 183 0.18 27.91 -10.72
C VAL A 183 0.90 27.56 -12.03
N THR A 184 0.32 26.73 -12.88
CA THR A 184 0.88 26.31 -14.16
C THR A 184 0.18 26.96 -15.36
N THR A 185 -0.16 28.22 -15.24
CA THR A 185 -0.92 28.98 -16.25
C THR A 185 -0.10 29.40 -17.48
N THR A 186 1.23 29.26 -17.44
CA THR A 186 2.11 29.61 -18.56
C THR A 186 2.33 28.41 -19.47
N ALA A 187 2.56 28.65 -20.77
CA ALA A 187 2.88 27.61 -21.74
C ALA A 187 4.21 26.88 -21.42
N ASP A 188 5.09 27.52 -20.65
CA ASP A 188 6.39 27.00 -20.24
C ASP A 188 6.33 26.18 -18.94
N SER A 189 5.15 26.05 -18.32
CA SER A 189 4.96 25.27 -17.09
C SER A 189 4.64 23.80 -17.36
N ARG A 190 4.91 22.92 -16.39
CA ARG A 190 4.70 21.47 -16.50
C ARG A 190 4.07 20.89 -15.24
N VAL A 191 3.22 19.88 -15.42
CA VAL A 191 2.68 19.06 -14.35
C VAL A 191 2.99 17.59 -14.64
N LEU A 192 3.55 16.89 -13.66
CA LEU A 192 3.74 15.43 -13.67
C LEU A 192 2.94 14.83 -12.54
N ALA A 193 1.91 14.05 -12.85
CA ALA A 193 1.20 13.21 -11.90
C ALA A 193 1.64 11.76 -12.10
N ILE A 194 2.28 11.16 -11.10
CA ILE A 194 2.83 9.80 -11.20
C ILE A 194 2.42 8.96 -9.98
N GLY A 195 1.95 7.73 -10.21
CA GLY A 195 1.51 6.87 -9.11
C GLY A 195 1.04 5.49 -9.55
N ASN A 196 0.68 4.68 -8.56
CA ASN A 196 -0.01 3.43 -8.82
C ASN A 196 -1.52 3.67 -9.04
N PRO A 197 -2.18 2.92 -9.92
CA PRO A 197 -3.62 3.00 -10.13
C PRO A 197 -4.38 2.20 -9.07
N ASP A 198 -4.35 2.67 -7.82
CA ASP A 198 -4.87 1.91 -6.67
C ASP A 198 -6.38 2.07 -6.47
N ARG A 199 -6.97 3.17 -6.92
CA ARG A 199 -8.38 3.50 -6.64
C ARG A 199 -9.03 4.15 -7.84
N ARG A 200 -10.27 3.72 -8.13
CA ARG A 200 -11.21 4.45 -8.98
C ARG A 200 -11.83 5.63 -8.21
N GLY A 201 -12.47 6.52 -8.93
CA GLY A 201 -13.15 7.68 -8.35
C GLY A 201 -12.22 8.77 -7.82
N THR A 202 -10.90 8.65 -8.02
CA THR A 202 -9.93 9.71 -7.73
C THR A 202 -9.75 10.62 -8.93
N GLU A 203 -9.24 11.84 -8.71
CA GLU A 203 -8.91 12.76 -9.80
C GLU A 203 -7.87 12.14 -10.76
N PHE A 204 -6.89 11.42 -10.23
CA PHE A 204 -5.92 10.68 -11.04
C PHE A 204 -6.56 9.64 -11.96
N HIS A 205 -7.58 8.93 -11.46
CA HIS A 205 -8.35 7.99 -12.29
C HIS A 205 -9.14 8.71 -13.39
N ARG A 206 -9.79 9.85 -13.07
CA ARG A 206 -10.51 10.68 -14.05
C ARG A 206 -9.57 11.17 -15.15
N ILE A 207 -8.39 11.70 -14.78
CA ILE A 207 -7.35 12.14 -15.71
C ILE A 207 -6.96 11.00 -16.64
N MET A 208 -6.57 9.86 -16.09
CA MET A 208 -6.12 8.72 -16.90
C MET A 208 -7.17 8.18 -17.85
N ARG A 209 -8.44 8.28 -17.52
CA ARG A 209 -9.55 7.72 -18.31
C ARG A 209 -10.16 8.72 -19.28
N GLU A 210 -10.38 9.95 -18.85
CA GLU A 210 -11.33 10.87 -19.51
C GLU A 210 -10.68 12.17 -20.00
N ASP A 211 -9.54 12.59 -19.43
CA ASP A 211 -8.98 13.90 -19.70
C ASP A 211 -7.94 13.85 -20.83
N GLU A 212 -8.33 14.29 -22.02
CA GLU A 212 -7.48 14.28 -23.22
C GLU A 212 -6.41 15.40 -23.23
N THR A 213 -6.44 16.31 -22.26
CA THR A 213 -5.43 17.38 -22.14
C THR A 213 -4.10 16.88 -21.55
N TRP A 214 -4.13 15.70 -20.94
CA TRP A 214 -2.98 15.05 -20.35
C TRP A 214 -2.37 14.00 -21.29
N ASN A 215 -1.05 14.02 -21.46
CA ASN A 215 -0.35 12.89 -22.06
C ASN A 215 -0.29 11.74 -21.04
N LYS A 216 -0.79 10.57 -21.42
CA LYS A 216 -1.00 9.42 -20.54
C LYS A 216 0.02 8.33 -20.84
N ILE A 217 0.77 7.93 -19.81
CA ILE A 217 1.80 6.88 -19.92
C ILE A 217 1.43 5.75 -18.96
N LYS A 218 1.46 4.52 -19.44
CA LYS A 218 1.31 3.31 -18.63
C LYS A 218 2.62 2.54 -18.59
N ILE A 219 3.01 2.08 -17.38
CA ILE A 219 4.22 1.30 -17.14
C ILE A 219 3.87 0.09 -16.28
N SER A 220 3.66 -1.06 -16.89
CA SER A 220 3.50 -2.34 -16.21
C SER A 220 4.87 -2.91 -15.77
N ALA A 221 4.86 -3.96 -14.96
CA ALA A 221 6.07 -4.70 -14.64
C ALA A 221 6.75 -5.26 -15.90
N PHE A 222 5.95 -5.67 -16.89
CA PHE A 222 6.39 -6.28 -18.13
C PHE A 222 7.03 -5.30 -19.10
N ASP A 223 6.89 -3.99 -18.88
CA ASP A 223 7.56 -2.95 -19.67
C ASP A 223 8.97 -2.63 -19.11
N THR A 224 9.31 -3.14 -17.91
CA THR A 224 10.60 -2.84 -17.29
C THR A 224 11.75 -3.64 -17.88
N PRO A 225 13.01 -3.15 -17.82
CA PRO A 225 14.18 -3.81 -18.39
C PRO A 225 14.38 -5.27 -17.98
N ASN A 226 13.99 -5.64 -16.77
CA ASN A 226 14.10 -7.02 -16.27
C ASN A 226 13.16 -8.00 -16.99
N PHE A 227 12.13 -7.51 -17.69
CA PHE A 227 11.20 -8.33 -18.47
C PHE A 227 11.39 -8.16 -19.97
N THR A 228 11.71 -6.94 -20.43
CA THR A 228 11.89 -6.68 -21.88
C THR A 228 13.26 -7.10 -22.40
N GLY A 229 14.25 -7.26 -21.51
CA GLY A 229 15.63 -7.50 -21.89
C GLY A 229 16.35 -6.23 -22.39
N GLU A 230 15.78 -5.06 -22.17
CA GLU A 230 16.42 -3.77 -22.49
C GLU A 230 17.79 -3.68 -21.82
N LYS A 231 18.78 -3.22 -22.59
CA LYS A 231 20.15 -3.06 -22.11
C LYS A 231 20.25 -1.83 -21.21
N VAL A 232 20.42 -2.05 -19.93
CA VAL A 232 20.66 -1.04 -18.92
C VAL A 232 21.90 -1.42 -18.10
N PRO A 233 22.51 -0.46 -17.36
CA PRO A 233 23.60 -0.77 -16.44
C PRO A 233 23.23 -1.87 -15.45
N ASP A 234 24.20 -2.73 -15.10
CA ASP A 234 23.91 -3.89 -14.25
C ASP A 234 23.55 -3.53 -12.79
N ASP A 235 23.93 -2.35 -12.34
CA ASP A 235 23.56 -1.80 -11.03
C ASP A 235 22.11 -1.27 -10.99
N LEU A 236 21.50 -0.99 -12.15
CA LEU A 236 20.10 -0.58 -12.22
C LEU A 236 19.12 -1.76 -12.09
N LYS A 237 19.47 -2.92 -12.67
CA LYS A 237 18.58 -4.10 -12.70
C LYS A 237 18.10 -4.57 -11.31
N PRO A 238 18.95 -4.61 -10.26
CA PRO A 238 18.51 -4.99 -8.91
C PRO A 238 17.53 -3.99 -8.28
N LEU A 239 17.52 -2.74 -8.73
CA LEU A 239 16.65 -1.67 -8.21
C LEU A 239 15.25 -1.69 -8.82
N LEU A 240 15.09 -2.40 -9.96
CA LEU A 240 13.81 -2.55 -10.65
C LEU A 240 13.07 -3.80 -10.17
N ILE A 241 11.76 -3.85 -10.45
CA ILE A 241 10.91 -4.99 -10.13
C ILE A 241 11.49 -6.29 -10.68
N GLN A 242 11.54 -7.32 -9.83
CA GLN A 242 12.18 -8.61 -10.16
C GLN A 242 11.17 -9.64 -10.66
N PRO A 243 11.47 -10.42 -11.72
CA PRO A 243 10.58 -11.48 -12.22
C PRO A 243 10.21 -12.50 -11.14
N ALA A 244 11.16 -12.94 -10.32
CA ALA A 244 10.89 -13.87 -9.24
C ALA A 244 9.93 -13.31 -8.17
N TRP A 245 9.94 -11.99 -7.95
CA TRP A 245 8.97 -11.34 -7.06
C TRP A 245 7.58 -11.34 -7.71
N VAL A 246 7.46 -11.00 -8.99
CA VAL A 246 6.18 -11.01 -9.72
C VAL A 246 5.54 -12.40 -9.71
N GLU A 247 6.31 -13.47 -9.96
CA GLU A 247 5.80 -14.84 -9.92
C GLU A 247 5.30 -15.23 -8.52
N ARG A 248 6.01 -14.84 -7.45
CA ARG A 248 5.49 -15.04 -6.08
C ARG A 248 4.18 -14.30 -5.84
N GLN A 249 4.08 -13.04 -6.31
CA GLN A 249 2.85 -12.26 -6.12
C GLN A 249 1.68 -12.78 -6.97
N LYS A 250 1.97 -13.36 -8.12
CA LYS A 250 0.97 -14.04 -8.94
C LYS A 250 0.27 -15.16 -8.18
N VAL A 251 1.04 -15.94 -7.42
CA VAL A 251 0.50 -17.01 -6.57
C VAL A 251 -0.20 -16.43 -5.33
N ALA A 252 0.44 -15.45 -4.66
CA ALA A 252 -0.05 -14.94 -3.38
C ALA A 252 -1.28 -14.03 -3.53
N TRP A 253 -1.38 -13.25 -4.61
CA TRP A 253 -2.49 -12.28 -4.80
C TRP A 253 -3.54 -12.78 -5.79
N GLY A 254 -3.18 -13.69 -6.70
CA GLY A 254 -3.98 -14.04 -7.87
C GLY A 254 -3.87 -12.97 -8.96
N ILE A 255 -3.85 -13.42 -10.23
CA ILE A 255 -3.65 -12.55 -11.40
C ILE A 255 -4.79 -11.56 -11.63
N ASP A 256 -6.01 -11.93 -11.20
CA ASP A 256 -7.22 -11.14 -11.39
C ASP A 256 -7.49 -10.18 -10.21
N SER A 257 -6.68 -10.25 -9.15
CA SER A 257 -6.89 -9.39 -7.98
C SER A 257 -6.63 -7.92 -8.28
N ALA A 258 -7.39 -7.02 -7.67
CA ALA A 258 -7.18 -5.57 -7.73
C ALA A 258 -5.72 -5.18 -7.43
N ARG A 259 -5.08 -5.91 -6.50
CA ARG A 259 -3.69 -5.68 -6.11
C ARG A 259 -2.70 -6.05 -7.21
N TYR A 260 -2.87 -7.19 -7.87
CA TYR A 260 -2.02 -7.62 -8.98
C TYR A 260 -2.20 -6.66 -10.17
N ARG A 261 -3.44 -6.31 -10.50
CA ARG A 261 -3.75 -5.34 -11.57
C ARG A 261 -3.10 -3.99 -11.30
N SER A 262 -3.25 -3.43 -10.12
CA SER A 262 -2.64 -2.14 -9.78
C SER A 262 -1.11 -2.21 -9.69
N LYS A 263 -0.56 -3.15 -8.91
CA LYS A 263 0.86 -3.13 -8.54
C LYS A 263 1.78 -3.78 -9.57
N ILE A 264 1.25 -4.60 -10.49
CA ILE A 264 2.02 -5.30 -11.51
C ILE A 264 1.61 -4.86 -12.93
N LEU A 265 0.30 -4.87 -13.23
CA LEU A 265 -0.18 -4.51 -14.57
C LEU A 265 -0.33 -3.00 -14.79
N ALA A 266 -0.23 -2.19 -13.74
CA ALA A 266 -0.51 -0.76 -13.76
C ALA A 266 -1.91 -0.45 -14.34
N GLU A 267 -2.93 -1.18 -13.86
CA GLU A 267 -4.32 -1.04 -14.25
C GLU A 267 -5.19 -0.65 -13.04
N PHE A 268 -6.14 0.25 -13.27
CA PHE A 268 -7.14 0.53 -12.24
C PHE A 268 -8.02 -0.70 -12.03
N PRO A 269 -8.32 -1.07 -10.77
CA PRO A 269 -9.21 -2.20 -10.49
C PRO A 269 -10.60 -1.98 -11.08
N GLU A 270 -11.34 -3.02 -11.42
CA GLU A 270 -12.74 -2.93 -11.88
C GLU A 270 -13.67 -2.59 -10.69
N GLU A 271 -14.90 -2.12 -10.96
CA GLU A 271 -15.82 -1.68 -9.88
C GLU A 271 -16.12 -2.79 -8.86
N ASP A 272 -16.15 -4.04 -9.31
CA ASP A 272 -16.38 -5.21 -8.45
C ASP A 272 -15.12 -5.72 -7.73
N ASP A 273 -13.95 -5.25 -8.08
CA ASP A 273 -12.65 -5.67 -7.49
C ASP A 273 -12.40 -5.14 -6.06
N THR A 274 -13.37 -4.46 -5.45
CA THR A 274 -13.30 -4.08 -4.04
C THR A 274 -13.70 -5.21 -3.09
N THR A 275 -14.30 -6.28 -3.61
CA THR A 275 -14.65 -7.47 -2.83
C THR A 275 -13.37 -8.21 -2.43
N PHE A 276 -13.26 -8.55 -1.15
CA PHE A 276 -12.02 -9.13 -0.62
C PHE A 276 -11.80 -10.58 -1.04
N PHE A 277 -12.86 -11.38 -1.08
CA PHE A 277 -12.85 -12.75 -1.57
C PHE A 277 -13.36 -12.79 -3.01
N SER A 278 -12.54 -13.26 -3.95
CA SER A 278 -12.99 -13.47 -5.32
C SER A 278 -13.93 -14.67 -5.41
N GLN A 279 -14.88 -14.62 -6.35
CA GLN A 279 -15.78 -15.75 -6.61
C GLN A 279 -14.97 -17.04 -6.86
N GLN A 280 -13.89 -16.96 -7.63
CA GLN A 280 -13.01 -18.10 -7.91
C GLN A 280 -12.40 -18.71 -6.65
N ALA A 281 -12.01 -17.88 -5.66
CA ALA A 281 -11.47 -18.40 -4.40
C ALA A 281 -12.55 -19.10 -3.57
N ILE A 282 -13.78 -18.55 -3.56
CA ILE A 282 -14.94 -19.14 -2.90
C ILE A 282 -15.30 -20.49 -3.56
N ASP A 283 -15.42 -20.52 -4.89
CA ASP A 283 -15.73 -21.75 -5.64
C ASP A 283 -14.69 -22.84 -5.38
N LYS A 284 -13.39 -22.47 -5.40
CA LYS A 284 -12.31 -23.39 -5.11
C LYS A 284 -12.36 -23.95 -3.69
N ALA A 285 -12.78 -23.15 -2.72
CA ALA A 285 -12.92 -23.61 -1.34
C ALA A 285 -14.17 -24.48 -1.12
N ILE A 286 -15.22 -24.26 -1.91
CA ILE A 286 -16.41 -25.13 -1.94
C ILE A 286 -16.09 -26.49 -2.59
N ASP A 287 -15.31 -26.46 -3.69
CA ASP A 287 -14.89 -27.67 -4.41
C ASP A 287 -13.74 -28.41 -3.72
N CYS A 288 -13.16 -27.81 -2.67
CA CYS A 288 -12.07 -28.42 -1.91
C CYS A 288 -12.64 -29.47 -0.96
N GLU A 289 -12.25 -30.73 -1.15
CA GLU A 289 -12.56 -31.81 -0.22
C GLU A 289 -11.34 -32.05 0.68
N VAL A 290 -11.42 -31.59 1.93
CA VAL A 290 -10.44 -31.93 2.97
C VAL A 290 -10.92 -33.20 3.64
N GLU A 291 -10.10 -34.27 3.59
CA GLU A 291 -10.38 -35.51 4.30
C GLU A 291 -10.50 -35.27 5.81
N GLU A 292 -11.53 -35.83 6.43
CA GLU A 292 -11.73 -35.68 7.87
C GLU A 292 -10.81 -36.64 8.62
N ASP A 293 -9.68 -36.11 9.09
CA ASP A 293 -8.79 -36.84 9.99
C ASP A 293 -9.12 -36.51 11.45
N MET A 294 -9.62 -37.47 12.18
CA MET A 294 -9.99 -37.34 13.59
C MET A 294 -8.77 -37.11 14.51
N ASN A 295 -7.54 -37.35 14.04
CA ASN A 295 -6.31 -37.04 14.78
C ASN A 295 -5.96 -35.54 14.72
N ILE A 296 -6.53 -34.82 13.76
CA ILE A 296 -6.31 -33.35 13.68
C ILE A 296 -7.17 -32.66 14.74
N PRO A 297 -6.56 -31.83 15.60
CA PRO A 297 -7.29 -31.09 16.62
C PRO A 297 -8.35 -30.16 16.04
N VAL A 298 -9.47 -30.00 16.76
CA VAL A 298 -10.50 -29.02 16.43
C VAL A 298 -10.13 -27.68 17.04
N VAL A 299 -10.26 -26.64 16.23
CA VAL A 299 -10.17 -25.24 16.68
C VAL A 299 -11.55 -24.60 16.55
N LEU A 300 -12.02 -23.94 17.60
CA LEU A 300 -13.24 -23.13 17.57
C LEU A 300 -12.91 -21.65 17.41
N GLY A 301 -13.58 -20.98 16.47
CA GLY A 301 -13.58 -19.53 16.31
C GLY A 301 -14.92 -18.97 16.75
N VAL A 302 -14.90 -17.92 17.60
CA VAL A 302 -16.08 -17.40 18.29
C VAL A 302 -16.13 -15.88 18.13
N ASP A 303 -17.19 -15.38 17.50
CA ASP A 303 -17.58 -13.95 17.49
C ASP A 303 -18.82 -13.77 18.37
N LEU A 304 -18.79 -12.82 19.33
CA LEU A 304 -19.83 -12.64 20.35
C LEU A 304 -20.47 -11.26 20.27
N ALA A 305 -21.77 -11.23 20.07
CA ALA A 305 -22.58 -10.02 20.14
C ALA A 305 -23.15 -9.77 21.55
N ARG A 306 -23.14 -8.51 21.99
CA ARG A 306 -23.61 -8.14 23.33
C ARG A 306 -25.12 -7.87 23.40
N PHE A 307 -25.59 -6.92 22.62
CA PHE A 307 -27.00 -6.51 22.50
C PHE A 307 -27.19 -5.83 21.14
N GLY A 308 -28.30 -6.08 20.50
CA GLY A 308 -28.65 -5.48 19.21
C GLY A 308 -29.06 -6.55 18.18
N ASP A 309 -28.85 -6.22 16.92
CA ASP A 309 -29.19 -7.06 15.78
C ASP A 309 -28.03 -7.95 15.32
N ASP A 310 -26.85 -7.89 15.95
CA ASP A 310 -25.70 -8.73 15.68
C ASP A 310 -25.84 -10.10 16.38
N ASP A 311 -25.36 -11.16 15.75
CA ASP A 311 -25.46 -12.52 16.24
C ASP A 311 -24.13 -13.02 16.83
N SER A 312 -24.20 -13.83 17.88
CA SER A 312 -23.05 -14.62 18.35
C SER A 312 -22.93 -15.87 17.53
N VAL A 313 -21.74 -16.16 17.03
CA VAL A 313 -21.49 -17.24 16.08
C VAL A 313 -20.28 -18.06 16.48
N VAL A 314 -20.34 -19.39 16.25
CA VAL A 314 -19.22 -20.33 16.44
C VAL A 314 -18.99 -21.11 15.17
N TYR A 315 -17.74 -21.18 14.75
CA TYR A 315 -17.25 -22.07 13.71
C TYR A 315 -16.23 -23.05 14.27
N SER A 316 -16.21 -24.25 13.71
CA SER A 316 -15.14 -25.22 13.94
C SER A 316 -14.23 -25.29 12.71
N ASN A 317 -12.94 -25.51 12.95
CA ASN A 317 -11.95 -25.86 11.93
C ASN A 317 -11.24 -27.15 12.33
N ARG A 318 -11.24 -28.13 11.44
CA ARG A 318 -10.45 -29.36 11.56
C ARG A 318 -9.64 -29.55 10.30
N GLY A 319 -8.34 -29.22 10.34
CA GLY A 319 -7.43 -29.40 9.20
C GLY A 319 -7.78 -28.58 7.94
N GLY A 320 -8.48 -27.45 8.10
CA GLY A 320 -8.97 -26.63 6.99
C GLY A 320 -10.46 -26.79 6.69
N ARG A 321 -11.13 -27.82 7.27
CA ARG A 321 -12.56 -28.03 7.14
C ARG A 321 -13.31 -27.07 8.07
N LEU A 322 -13.85 -25.99 7.53
CA LEU A 322 -14.63 -24.98 8.25
C LEU A 322 -16.11 -25.34 8.25
N ARG A 323 -16.71 -25.39 9.44
CA ARG A 323 -18.13 -25.74 9.60
C ARG A 323 -18.79 -24.83 10.62
N HIS A 324 -19.98 -24.34 10.30
CA HIS A 324 -20.84 -23.61 11.21
C HIS A 324 -21.34 -24.52 12.32
N MET A 325 -21.20 -24.09 13.57
CA MET A 325 -21.60 -24.89 14.73
C MET A 325 -22.87 -24.37 15.38
N ALA A 326 -22.96 -23.06 15.63
CA ALA A 326 -24.09 -22.45 16.29
C ALA A 326 -24.18 -20.95 16.00
N THR A 327 -25.41 -20.42 16.03
CA THR A 327 -25.73 -19.00 16.05
C THR A 327 -26.77 -18.74 17.12
N TRP A 328 -26.59 -17.68 17.90
CA TRP A 328 -27.58 -17.21 18.87
C TRP A 328 -27.49 -15.70 19.06
N SER A 329 -28.61 -15.11 19.51
CA SER A 329 -28.70 -13.70 19.84
C SER A 329 -29.18 -13.51 21.28
N LYS A 330 -29.00 -12.32 21.84
CA LYS A 330 -29.56 -11.88 23.13
C LYS A 330 -29.17 -12.72 24.36
N ALA A 331 -28.05 -13.46 24.31
CA ALA A 331 -27.51 -14.18 25.44
C ALA A 331 -26.56 -13.30 26.27
N ASN A 332 -26.51 -13.53 27.57
CA ASN A 332 -25.52 -12.89 28.45
C ASN A 332 -24.16 -13.63 28.38
N ALA A 333 -23.12 -13.06 29.04
CA ALA A 333 -21.78 -13.60 29.01
C ALA A 333 -21.70 -15.03 29.59
N VAL A 334 -22.45 -15.30 30.66
CA VAL A 334 -22.46 -16.62 31.33
C VAL A 334 -23.09 -17.67 30.44
N GLU A 335 -24.22 -17.34 29.81
CA GLU A 335 -24.89 -18.26 28.86
C GLU A 335 -24.01 -18.54 27.64
N SER A 336 -23.35 -17.51 27.09
CA SER A 336 -22.46 -17.65 25.95
C SER A 336 -21.23 -18.48 26.32
N ALA A 337 -20.60 -18.25 27.48
CA ALA A 337 -19.48 -19.04 27.96
C ALA A 337 -19.84 -20.52 28.14
N ASN A 338 -20.99 -20.82 28.75
CA ASN A 338 -21.47 -22.20 28.91
C ASN A 338 -21.67 -22.89 27.57
N ARG A 339 -22.34 -22.24 26.60
CA ARG A 339 -22.57 -22.82 25.27
C ARG A 339 -21.25 -23.12 24.54
N VAL A 340 -20.30 -22.18 24.56
CA VAL A 340 -19.01 -22.37 23.94
C VAL A 340 -18.22 -23.49 24.62
N HIS A 341 -18.23 -23.53 25.96
CA HIS A 341 -17.58 -24.58 26.76
C HIS A 341 -18.13 -25.97 26.44
N GLU A 342 -19.47 -26.13 26.44
CA GLU A 342 -20.13 -27.39 26.12
C GLU A 342 -19.75 -27.90 24.71
N MET A 343 -19.74 -26.98 23.71
CA MET A 343 -19.31 -27.33 22.34
C MET A 343 -17.83 -27.71 22.29
N ALA A 344 -16.95 -26.95 22.96
CA ALA A 344 -15.53 -27.24 23.00
C ALA A 344 -15.25 -28.65 23.58
N VAL A 345 -15.91 -29.00 24.69
CA VAL A 345 -15.77 -30.30 25.32
C VAL A 345 -16.36 -31.42 24.45
N ALA A 346 -17.56 -31.22 23.88
CA ALA A 346 -18.22 -32.22 23.05
C ALA A 346 -17.43 -32.52 21.77
N LEU A 347 -16.75 -31.56 21.18
CA LEU A 347 -15.94 -31.73 19.97
C LEU A 347 -14.49 -32.15 20.25
N GLY A 348 -14.07 -32.17 21.49
CA GLY A 348 -12.66 -32.38 21.85
C GLY A 348 -11.76 -31.27 21.27
N ALA A 349 -12.23 -30.04 21.36
CA ALA A 349 -11.44 -28.89 20.82
C ALA A 349 -10.11 -28.76 21.56
N SER A 350 -9.04 -28.47 20.83
CA SER A 350 -7.74 -28.11 21.41
C SER A 350 -7.64 -26.62 21.73
N GLU A 351 -8.32 -25.78 20.92
CA GLU A 351 -8.28 -24.34 21.04
C GLU A 351 -9.69 -23.73 20.89
N VAL A 352 -9.95 -22.67 21.65
CA VAL A 352 -11.12 -21.79 21.52
C VAL A 352 -10.61 -20.36 21.36
N ARG A 353 -10.77 -19.80 20.16
CA ARG A 353 -10.34 -18.45 19.80
C ARG A 353 -11.53 -17.51 19.84
N VAL A 354 -11.49 -16.50 20.68
CA VAL A 354 -12.62 -15.62 20.97
C VAL A 354 -12.25 -14.19 20.62
N ASP A 355 -13.14 -13.48 19.89
CA ASP A 355 -13.01 -12.02 19.79
C ASP A 355 -13.18 -11.42 21.19
N ALA A 356 -12.09 -10.86 21.72
CA ALA A 356 -12.07 -10.25 23.04
C ALA A 356 -12.63 -8.82 23.07
N THR A 357 -13.25 -8.36 21.99
CA THR A 357 -13.87 -7.03 21.93
C THR A 357 -15.25 -7.07 22.63
N GLY A 358 -15.56 -6.11 23.47
CA GLY A 358 -16.90 -5.97 24.07
C GLY A 358 -17.29 -7.11 24.99
N LEU A 359 -18.26 -7.96 24.59
CA LEU A 359 -18.75 -9.11 25.37
C LEU A 359 -17.72 -10.26 25.44
N GLY A 360 -16.82 -10.33 24.50
CA GLY A 360 -15.85 -11.42 24.45
C GLY A 360 -14.84 -11.41 25.59
N ALA A 361 -14.43 -10.26 26.10
CA ALA A 361 -13.46 -10.19 27.20
C ALA A 361 -13.92 -10.94 28.46
N PRO A 362 -15.12 -10.73 29.05
CA PRO A 362 -15.58 -11.50 30.19
C PRO A 362 -15.81 -12.99 29.84
N VAL A 363 -16.18 -13.32 28.62
CA VAL A 363 -16.34 -14.72 28.19
C VAL A 363 -14.99 -15.43 28.13
N VAL A 364 -13.93 -14.78 27.67
CA VAL A 364 -12.55 -15.31 27.70
C VAL A 364 -12.15 -15.68 29.14
N ASP A 365 -12.35 -14.77 30.10
CA ASP A 365 -12.03 -15.02 31.51
C ASP A 365 -12.81 -16.22 32.09
N MET A 366 -14.11 -16.32 31.76
CA MET A 366 -14.94 -17.45 32.18
C MET A 366 -14.47 -18.76 31.56
N LEU A 367 -14.23 -18.78 30.25
CA LEU A 367 -13.74 -19.97 29.55
C LEU A 367 -12.37 -20.41 30.06
N ALA A 368 -11.47 -19.47 30.36
CA ALA A 368 -10.17 -19.78 30.95
C ALA A 368 -10.29 -20.44 32.33
N THR A 369 -11.35 -20.13 33.09
CA THR A 369 -11.64 -20.81 34.36
C THR A 369 -12.31 -22.17 34.14
N MET A 370 -13.21 -22.29 33.16
CA MET A 370 -14.01 -23.48 32.90
C MET A 370 -13.25 -24.58 32.14
N CYS A 371 -12.22 -24.21 31.39
CA CYS A 371 -11.52 -25.15 30.48
C CYS A 371 -10.82 -26.30 31.23
N GLU A 372 -10.37 -26.07 32.47
CA GLU A 372 -9.71 -27.10 33.33
C GLU A 372 -8.61 -27.89 32.60
N GLY A 373 -7.89 -27.22 31.67
CA GLY A 373 -6.85 -27.85 30.86
C GLY A 373 -7.34 -28.76 29.71
N LYS A 374 -8.64 -28.74 29.41
CA LYS A 374 -9.22 -29.54 28.29
C LYS A 374 -8.94 -28.89 26.94
N TYR A 375 -8.85 -27.58 26.89
CA TYR A 375 -8.54 -26.80 25.69
C TYR A 375 -7.85 -25.49 26.08
N VAL A 376 -7.22 -24.83 25.12
CA VAL A 376 -6.59 -23.52 25.29
C VAL A 376 -7.57 -22.42 24.87
N VAL A 377 -7.68 -21.36 25.66
CA VAL A 377 -8.48 -20.17 25.30
C VAL A 377 -7.56 -19.08 24.77
N ILE A 378 -7.79 -18.66 23.54
CA ILE A 378 -7.00 -17.62 22.86
C ILE A 378 -7.88 -16.37 22.66
N SER A 379 -7.46 -15.27 23.27
CA SER A 379 -8.07 -13.95 23.08
C SER A 379 -7.55 -13.33 21.80
N VAL A 380 -8.43 -12.99 20.86
CA VAL A 380 -8.09 -12.28 19.64
C VAL A 380 -8.71 -10.90 19.65
N ILE A 381 -7.93 -9.87 19.32
CA ILE A 381 -8.41 -8.49 19.18
C ILE A 381 -8.20 -8.08 17.73
N GLY A 382 -9.26 -8.02 16.94
CA GLY A 382 -9.19 -7.71 15.51
C GLY A 382 -8.57 -6.35 15.19
N SER A 383 -8.71 -5.37 16.09
CA SER A 383 -8.12 -4.03 15.95
C SER A 383 -6.65 -3.94 16.40
N ALA A 384 -6.08 -5.00 16.99
CA ALA A 384 -4.67 -5.02 17.41
C ALA A 384 -3.73 -4.76 16.22
N ALA A 385 -2.53 -4.29 16.54
CA ALA A 385 -1.50 -4.04 15.53
C ALA A 385 -1.21 -5.31 14.70
N SER A 386 -1.03 -5.13 13.40
CA SER A 386 -0.65 -6.22 12.50
C SER A 386 0.79 -6.68 12.77
N PRO A 387 1.10 -7.97 12.62
CA PRO A 387 2.47 -8.47 12.67
C PRO A 387 3.35 -7.92 11.52
N ASP A 388 2.73 -7.56 10.40
CA ASP A 388 3.37 -6.88 9.28
C ASP A 388 2.51 -5.70 8.82
N ASN A 389 2.82 -4.52 9.31
CA ASN A 389 2.08 -3.29 9.01
C ASN A 389 2.28 -2.77 7.57
N MET A 390 3.23 -3.32 6.83
CA MET A 390 3.39 -3.06 5.40
C MET A 390 2.41 -3.86 4.56
N ARG A 391 1.99 -5.01 5.06
CA ARG A 391 1.05 -5.90 4.38
C ARG A 391 -0.39 -5.73 4.87
N TRP A 392 -0.61 -5.64 6.17
CA TRP A 392 -1.94 -5.58 6.80
C TRP A 392 -2.05 -4.39 7.76
N LEU A 393 -3.19 -3.73 7.76
CA LEU A 393 -3.43 -2.60 8.67
C LEU A 393 -3.53 -3.05 10.13
N ASN A 394 -4.19 -4.20 10.38
CA ASN A 394 -4.45 -4.73 11.71
C ASN A 394 -4.57 -6.27 11.69
N ALA A 395 -4.75 -6.89 12.85
CA ALA A 395 -4.90 -8.34 13.00
C ALA A 395 -6.10 -8.91 12.23
N ARG A 396 -7.23 -8.17 12.14
CA ARG A 396 -8.40 -8.59 11.35
C ARG A 396 -8.05 -8.70 9.86
N ALA A 397 -7.32 -7.73 9.30
CA ALA A 397 -6.86 -7.80 7.92
C ALA A 397 -5.90 -8.98 7.67
N CYS A 398 -5.03 -9.29 8.63
CA CYS A 398 -4.16 -10.47 8.58
C CYS A 398 -4.98 -11.77 8.60
N GLY A 399 -5.98 -11.88 9.47
CA GLY A 399 -6.84 -13.05 9.58
C GLY A 399 -7.65 -13.31 8.31
N TYR A 400 -8.28 -12.29 7.76
CA TYR A 400 -9.01 -12.40 6.49
C TYR A 400 -8.09 -12.79 5.32
N ASP A 401 -6.89 -12.22 5.25
CA ASP A 401 -5.92 -12.57 4.21
C ASP A 401 -5.38 -14.00 4.37
N SER A 402 -5.22 -14.49 5.61
CA SER A 402 -4.87 -15.89 5.90
C SER A 402 -5.94 -16.85 5.41
N LEU A 403 -7.21 -16.55 5.71
CA LEU A 403 -8.35 -17.35 5.22
C LEU A 403 -8.39 -17.38 3.70
N ARG A 404 -8.27 -16.22 3.05
CA ARG A 404 -8.25 -16.09 1.60
C ARG A 404 -7.09 -16.88 0.95
N GLU A 405 -5.89 -16.78 1.51
CA GLU A 405 -4.74 -17.56 1.03
C GLU A 405 -4.98 -19.07 1.17
N GLY A 406 -5.55 -19.52 2.28
CA GLY A 406 -5.93 -20.90 2.48
C GLY A 406 -6.91 -21.40 1.42
N MET A 407 -7.91 -20.60 1.07
CA MET A 407 -8.87 -20.89 0.00
C MET A 407 -8.18 -20.99 -1.38
N ILE A 408 -7.36 -19.99 -1.73
CA ILE A 408 -6.62 -19.98 -3.00
C ILE A 408 -5.68 -21.17 -3.12
N MET A 409 -5.07 -21.61 -2.03
CA MET A 409 -4.16 -22.76 -2.01
C MET A 409 -4.88 -24.12 -1.95
N GLY A 410 -6.23 -24.12 -1.87
CA GLY A 410 -7.02 -25.36 -1.76
C GLY A 410 -6.81 -26.09 -0.42
N ARG A 411 -6.66 -25.32 0.67
CA ARG A 411 -6.48 -25.82 2.04
C ARG A 411 -7.68 -25.57 2.94
N ILE A 412 -8.67 -24.85 2.43
CA ILE A 412 -9.92 -24.54 3.14
C ILE A 412 -11.06 -25.19 2.37
N ASP A 413 -11.85 -25.94 3.10
CA ASP A 413 -13.08 -26.62 2.67
C ASP A 413 -14.26 -25.89 3.33
N LEU A 414 -15.11 -25.26 2.50
CA LEU A 414 -16.32 -24.56 2.91
C LEU A 414 -17.56 -25.40 2.63
N ASP A 415 -18.57 -25.25 3.48
CA ASP A 415 -19.88 -25.89 3.24
C ASP A 415 -20.71 -25.03 2.27
N LEU A 416 -21.04 -25.58 1.11
CA LEU A 416 -21.94 -24.95 0.14
C LEU A 416 -23.33 -24.62 0.71
N ALA A 417 -23.77 -25.36 1.73
CA ALA A 417 -25.05 -25.12 2.40
C ALA A 417 -25.04 -23.88 3.31
N ASP A 418 -23.85 -23.38 3.70
CA ASP A 418 -23.69 -22.19 4.55
C ASP A 418 -23.77 -20.90 3.71
N LYS A 419 -24.94 -20.62 3.17
CA LYS A 419 -25.17 -19.48 2.28
C LYS A 419 -24.88 -18.15 2.95
N ASP A 420 -25.17 -18.01 4.25
CA ASP A 420 -24.94 -16.77 4.99
C ASP A 420 -23.45 -16.43 5.04
N LEU A 421 -22.56 -17.41 5.27
CA LEU A 421 -21.11 -17.22 5.21
C LEU A 421 -20.64 -16.80 3.81
N LEU A 422 -21.16 -17.49 2.78
CA LEU A 422 -20.80 -17.18 1.38
C LEU A 422 -21.26 -15.78 0.98
N ASP A 423 -22.46 -15.36 1.42
CA ASP A 423 -22.99 -14.02 1.17
C ASP A 423 -22.14 -12.94 1.88
N GLU A 424 -21.70 -13.17 3.13
CA GLU A 424 -20.80 -12.29 3.85
C GLU A 424 -19.42 -12.20 3.17
N MET A 425 -18.88 -13.33 2.67
CA MET A 425 -17.62 -13.34 1.91
C MET A 425 -17.72 -12.52 0.61
N MET A 426 -18.82 -12.64 -0.11
CA MET A 426 -19.07 -11.88 -1.34
C MET A 426 -19.32 -10.39 -1.07
N ALA A 427 -19.81 -10.04 0.11
CA ALA A 427 -20.17 -8.69 0.48
C ALA A 427 -19.02 -7.86 1.04
N ILE A 428 -18.03 -8.50 1.70
CA ILE A 428 -16.95 -7.80 2.40
C ILE A 428 -16.00 -7.10 1.42
N LYS A 429 -15.74 -5.81 1.66
CA LYS A 429 -14.87 -5.00 0.83
C LYS A 429 -13.55 -4.69 1.52
N TYR A 430 -12.57 -4.29 0.73
CA TYR A 430 -11.29 -3.84 1.21
C TYR A 430 -10.77 -2.63 0.45
N LYS A 431 -9.82 -1.95 1.04
CA LYS A 431 -9.04 -0.86 0.42
C LYS A 431 -7.58 -0.98 0.84
N PHE A 432 -6.73 -0.25 0.17
CA PHE A 432 -5.35 -0.08 0.63
C PHE A 432 -5.25 1.18 1.49
N SER A 433 -4.54 1.08 2.62
CA SER A 433 -4.18 2.25 3.41
C SER A 433 -3.22 3.16 2.63
N ALA A 434 -2.98 4.38 3.11
CA ALA A 434 -1.98 5.29 2.53
C ALA A 434 -0.56 4.68 2.45
N LYS A 435 -0.27 3.66 3.27
CA LYS A 435 0.99 2.90 3.25
C LYS A 435 0.97 1.67 2.35
N GLY A 436 -0.13 1.42 1.64
CA GLY A 436 -0.30 0.25 0.78
C GLY A 436 -0.69 -1.05 1.50
N SER A 437 -0.93 -1.02 2.82
CA SER A 437 -1.38 -2.19 3.56
C SER A 437 -2.87 -2.47 3.34
N ILE A 438 -3.26 -3.75 3.37
CA ILE A 438 -4.65 -4.18 3.26
C ILE A 438 -5.44 -3.68 4.47
N GLN A 439 -6.54 -3.01 4.20
CA GLN A 439 -7.52 -2.57 5.19
C GLN A 439 -8.88 -3.16 4.82
N ILE A 440 -9.39 -4.05 5.66
CA ILE A 440 -10.76 -4.57 5.51
C ILE A 440 -11.75 -3.48 5.90
N GLU A 441 -12.89 -3.46 5.22
CA GLU A 441 -14.01 -2.58 5.53
C GLU A 441 -14.44 -2.70 6.98
N SER A 442 -14.72 -1.58 7.65
CA SER A 442 -15.19 -1.59 9.04
C SER A 442 -16.65 -2.04 9.12
N LYS A 443 -17.05 -2.59 10.28
CA LYS A 443 -18.47 -2.92 10.54
C LYS A 443 -19.38 -1.68 10.38
N ASP A 444 -18.89 -0.49 10.69
CA ASP A 444 -19.62 0.77 10.52
C ASP A 444 -19.78 1.18 9.05
N ASP A 445 -18.74 1.01 8.24
CA ASP A 445 -18.82 1.25 6.79
C ASP A 445 -19.81 0.27 6.14
N MET A 446 -19.83 -1.00 6.55
CA MET A 446 -20.80 -1.99 6.09
C MET A 446 -22.23 -1.59 6.44
N ARG A 447 -22.47 -1.17 7.69
CA ARG A 447 -23.79 -0.68 8.14
C ARG A 447 -24.23 0.56 7.35
N ALA A 448 -23.31 1.49 7.06
CA ALA A 448 -23.60 2.69 6.28
C ALA A 448 -24.10 2.40 4.86
N ARG A 449 -23.75 1.26 4.27
CA ARG A 449 -24.27 0.80 2.97
C ARG A 449 -25.39 -0.26 3.09
N GLY A 450 -26.00 -0.39 4.27
CA GLY A 450 -27.16 -1.25 4.51
C GLY A 450 -26.85 -2.73 4.68
N MET A 451 -25.59 -3.09 4.91
CA MET A 451 -25.18 -4.47 5.17
C MET A 451 -25.17 -4.79 6.67
N LYS A 452 -25.43 -6.05 7.01
CA LYS A 452 -25.23 -6.54 8.37
C LYS A 452 -23.75 -6.71 8.72
N SER A 453 -23.47 -6.87 10.01
CA SER A 453 -22.15 -7.28 10.51
C SER A 453 -21.79 -8.66 9.94
N PRO A 454 -20.52 -8.91 9.54
CA PRO A 454 -20.09 -10.19 8.99
C PRO A 454 -19.72 -11.18 10.13
N ASP A 455 -20.67 -11.48 11.01
CA ASP A 455 -20.44 -12.21 12.24
C ASP A 455 -20.03 -13.69 11.98
N ARG A 456 -20.58 -14.31 10.92
CA ARG A 456 -20.17 -15.66 10.48
C ARG A 456 -18.75 -15.64 9.94
N LEU A 457 -18.42 -14.66 9.10
CA LEU A 457 -17.10 -14.57 8.50
C LEU A 457 -16.03 -14.22 9.53
N ASP A 458 -16.34 -13.36 10.53
CA ASP A 458 -15.43 -13.06 11.63
C ASP A 458 -15.17 -14.34 12.45
N ALA A 459 -16.19 -15.13 12.81
CA ALA A 459 -16.04 -16.39 13.53
C ALA A 459 -15.27 -17.45 12.72
N ALA A 460 -15.58 -17.60 11.43
CA ALA A 460 -14.86 -18.49 10.52
C ALA A 460 -13.39 -18.09 10.36
N MET A 461 -13.10 -16.79 10.30
CA MET A 461 -11.75 -16.26 10.25
C MET A 461 -10.98 -16.60 11.54
N TYR A 462 -11.57 -16.44 12.73
CA TYR A 462 -10.91 -16.84 13.97
C TYR A 462 -10.60 -18.33 14.01
N ALA A 463 -11.51 -19.20 13.55
CA ALA A 463 -11.28 -20.62 13.46
C ALA A 463 -10.16 -20.98 12.46
N GLY A 464 -10.11 -20.29 11.32
CA GLY A 464 -9.16 -20.52 10.22
C GLY A 464 -7.85 -19.73 10.31
N LEU A 465 -7.65 -18.92 11.36
CA LEU A 465 -6.49 -18.06 11.51
C LEU A 465 -5.20 -18.86 11.66
N ASP A 466 -4.24 -18.59 10.77
CA ASP A 466 -2.89 -19.13 10.88
C ASP A 466 -2.12 -18.39 11.99
N MET A 467 -2.07 -18.99 13.16
CA MET A 467 -1.39 -18.39 14.34
C MET A 467 0.10 -18.19 14.11
N SER A 468 0.75 -18.96 13.23
CA SER A 468 2.17 -18.78 12.92
C SER A 468 2.46 -17.43 12.30
N LYS A 469 1.52 -16.88 11.54
CA LYS A 469 1.63 -15.54 10.96
C LYS A 469 1.55 -14.43 12.00
N LEU A 470 0.82 -14.64 13.10
CA LEU A 470 0.74 -13.68 14.20
C LEU A 470 1.92 -13.76 15.15
N LEU A 471 2.50 -14.94 15.33
CA LEU A 471 3.56 -15.21 16.31
C LEU A 471 4.98 -14.98 15.75
N ASN A 472 5.22 -15.21 14.47
CA ASN A 472 6.54 -15.16 13.84
C ASN A 472 6.90 -13.80 13.23
N SER A 473 6.37 -12.68 13.73
CA SER A 473 6.78 -11.37 13.27
C SER A 473 8.22 -11.07 13.71
N PRO A 474 9.16 -10.76 12.78
CA PRO A 474 10.53 -10.36 13.14
C PRO A 474 10.61 -9.00 13.83
N PHE A 475 9.48 -8.30 14.01
CA PHE A 475 9.36 -7.00 14.67
C PHE A 475 8.65 -7.07 16.02
N GLY A 476 8.80 -8.16 16.75
CA GLY A 476 8.26 -8.36 18.10
C GLY A 476 8.82 -7.41 19.16
N ASN A 477 8.78 -6.10 18.93
CA ASN A 477 8.90 -5.03 19.91
C ASN A 477 7.52 -4.43 20.20
N SER A 478 6.59 -5.24 20.70
CA SER A 478 5.39 -4.72 21.36
C SER A 478 5.81 -4.02 22.65
N LYS A 479 5.41 -2.76 22.81
CA LYS A 479 5.57 -2.05 24.07
C LYS A 479 4.80 -2.79 25.18
N PRO A 480 5.27 -2.77 26.45
CA PRO A 480 4.50 -3.31 27.56
C PRO A 480 3.16 -2.58 27.65
N GLY A 481 2.08 -3.23 27.29
CA GLY A 481 0.72 -2.66 27.18
C GLY A 481 -0.09 -3.17 26.01
N ASP A 482 0.53 -3.60 24.92
CA ASP A 482 -0.14 -4.22 23.77
C ASP A 482 -0.24 -5.72 24.00
N LYS A 483 -1.26 -6.14 24.71
CA LYS A 483 -1.47 -7.56 25.00
C LYS A 483 -2.12 -8.28 23.83
N LEU A 484 -1.30 -8.89 22.96
CA LEU A 484 -1.62 -10.24 22.50
C LEU A 484 -1.31 -11.14 23.71
N LEU A 485 -2.32 -11.50 24.47
CA LEU A 485 -2.14 -12.40 25.61
C LEU A 485 -2.06 -13.83 25.12
N VAL A 486 -0.94 -14.20 24.52
CA VAL A 486 -0.44 -15.56 24.62
C VAL A 486 0.64 -15.50 25.69
N ASP A 487 0.35 -16.04 26.87
CA ASP A 487 1.33 -16.16 27.95
C ASP A 487 2.51 -16.98 27.41
N ALA A 488 3.72 -16.45 27.54
CA ALA A 488 4.95 -17.11 27.08
C ALA A 488 5.13 -18.54 27.68
N ASN A 489 4.52 -18.82 28.84
CA ASN A 489 4.50 -20.15 29.45
C ASN A 489 3.50 -21.11 28.79
N MET A 490 2.54 -20.64 27.99
CA MET A 490 1.65 -21.47 27.17
C MET A 490 2.29 -21.89 25.85
N MET A 491 3.30 -21.15 25.35
CA MET A 491 3.98 -21.46 24.10
C MET A 491 4.64 -22.85 24.13
N ASP A 492 5.25 -23.24 25.23
CA ASP A 492 5.88 -24.56 25.38
C ASP A 492 4.88 -25.72 25.40
N SER A 493 3.61 -25.47 25.72
CA SER A 493 2.55 -26.48 25.68
C SER A 493 1.81 -26.58 24.32
N ILE A 494 1.88 -25.53 23.50
CA ILE A 494 1.26 -25.45 22.17
C ILE A 494 2.25 -25.90 21.08
N TYR A 495 3.53 -25.63 21.24
CA TYR A 495 4.60 -25.94 20.27
C TYR A 495 4.72 -27.42 19.87
N PRO A 496 4.49 -28.43 20.74
CA PRO A 496 4.55 -29.83 20.33
C PRO A 496 3.58 -30.22 19.21
N PHE A 497 2.48 -29.48 19.05
CA PHE A 497 1.46 -29.75 18.04
C PHE A 497 1.71 -29.05 16.69
N TYR A 498 2.59 -28.06 16.64
CA TYR A 498 2.89 -27.27 15.43
C TYR A 498 4.27 -27.55 14.82
N SER A 499 5.17 -28.29 15.53
CA SER A 499 6.53 -28.58 15.06
C SER A 499 6.61 -29.46 13.81
N ASP A 500 5.56 -30.24 13.53
CA ASP A 500 5.50 -31.19 12.40
C ASP A 500 4.72 -30.68 11.19
N TRP A 501 4.20 -29.44 11.27
CA TRP A 501 3.43 -28.81 10.18
C TRP A 501 4.28 -27.73 9.50
N THR A 502 5.22 -28.17 8.66
CA THR A 502 5.82 -27.28 7.64
C THR A 502 4.76 -27.02 6.56
N TRP A 503 4.15 -25.86 6.64
CA TRP A 503 3.22 -25.29 5.66
C TRP A 503 3.93 -24.68 4.46
#